data_76fdacfb8e59332dd1fce7061cf2ea7f
#
_entry.id   76fdacfb8e59332dd1fce7061cf2ea7f
#
_cell.length_a   1.000
_cell.length_b   1.000
_cell.length_c   1.000
_cell.angle_alpha   90.00
_cell.angle_beta   90.00
_cell.angle_gamma   90.00
#
_symmetry.space_group_name_H-M   'P 1'
#
loop_
_entity.id
_entity.type
_entity.pdbx_description
1 polymer ?
#
loop_
_entity_poly.entity_id
_entity_poly.type
_entity_poly.pdbx_seq_one_letter_code
_entity_poly.pdbx_strand_id
1 'polypeptide(L)'
;MFALKACTLKSSLVEGKQMHALVINFGFEPIIFLQTSLINMYSATGNVADAHNMFDEIPSKNLISWTSVISAYVDNQRPNKALQLFRQMQMDDVQPDIVTVTIALSACADLGALDMGEWIHAYIRHRGLDIDLCLNNSLINMYSKCGEIGTARRLFDGTQKKDVTTWTSMIVGHALHGQAEEALQLFIEMKETNKRARKNKRNGEHESSLVLPNDVTFMGVLMACSHAGLVEEGKQHFRSMKDDYSLRPRISHFGCMVDLLCRAGFLTEAYEFILKMPVRPNAVVWRTLLGACSLQGDSDGNGNGNIKICSEARRQLLELEPSHVGDNVIMSNLYAAKGMWDKKMLVRNQIKQRRDPGCSSIEVGIDIKEFVAADDQHPCMPQIYEILDHLTRTMRASDSALGTDTPME
;
A
#
# COMPACT_ATOMS: atom_id res chain seq x y z
N MET A 1 -23.42 22.46 -8.86
CA MET A 1 -23.12 21.49 -7.81
C MET A 1 -23.41 20.05 -8.23
N PHE A 2 -24.62 19.62 -8.52
CA PHE A 2 -24.95 18.23 -8.95
C PHE A 2 -24.14 17.78 -10.18
N ALA A 3 -23.92 18.66 -11.14
CA ALA A 3 -23.11 18.37 -12.30
C ALA A 3 -21.64 18.11 -11.94
N LEU A 4 -21.02 18.90 -11.07
CA LEU A 4 -19.65 18.66 -10.58
C LEU A 4 -19.56 17.33 -9.83
N LYS A 5 -20.54 17.01 -8.99
CA LYS A 5 -20.62 15.72 -8.29
C LYS A 5 -20.74 14.54 -9.28
N ALA A 6 -21.49 14.72 -10.38
CA ALA A 6 -21.58 13.70 -11.44
C ALA A 6 -20.25 13.53 -12.16
N CYS A 7 -19.50 14.60 -12.44
CA CYS A 7 -18.16 14.54 -13.01
C CYS A 7 -17.18 13.81 -12.07
N THR A 8 -17.24 14.10 -10.76
CA THR A 8 -16.47 13.41 -9.73
C THR A 8 -16.73 11.90 -9.76
N LEU A 9 -18.00 11.49 -9.72
CA LEU A 9 -18.40 10.06 -9.71
C LEU A 9 -18.00 9.31 -10.99
N LYS A 10 -17.94 10.00 -12.13
CA LYS A 10 -17.52 9.43 -13.43
C LYS A 10 -16.02 9.58 -13.68
N SER A 11 -15.29 10.27 -12.80
CA SER A 11 -13.88 10.64 -12.99
C SER A 11 -13.64 11.30 -14.36
N SER A 12 -14.58 12.17 -14.79
CA SER A 12 -14.53 12.81 -16.11
C SER A 12 -13.91 14.19 -16.05
N LEU A 13 -12.65 14.29 -16.48
CA LEU A 13 -11.88 15.54 -16.46
C LEU A 13 -12.40 16.56 -17.46
N VAL A 14 -12.79 16.13 -18.67
CA VAL A 14 -13.18 17.05 -19.76
C VAL A 14 -14.44 17.81 -19.37
N GLU A 15 -15.48 17.11 -18.95
CA GLU A 15 -16.73 17.71 -18.50
C GLU A 15 -16.53 18.50 -17.21
N GLY A 16 -15.62 18.02 -16.32
CA GLY A 16 -15.24 18.76 -15.14
C GLY A 16 -14.63 20.13 -15.45
N LYS A 17 -13.70 20.21 -16.41
CA LYS A 17 -13.12 21.49 -16.87
C LYS A 17 -14.15 22.40 -17.55
N GLN A 18 -15.10 21.85 -18.30
CA GLN A 18 -16.21 22.62 -18.88
C GLN A 18 -17.07 23.24 -17.77
N MET A 19 -17.40 22.46 -16.72
CA MET A 19 -18.15 22.95 -15.57
C MET A 19 -17.38 24.03 -14.81
N HIS A 20 -16.05 23.88 -14.66
CA HIS A 20 -15.21 24.91 -14.04
C HIS A 20 -15.23 26.20 -14.85
N ALA A 21 -15.10 26.14 -16.18
CA ALA A 21 -15.19 27.29 -17.05
C ALA A 21 -16.56 28.02 -16.93
N LEU A 22 -17.67 27.27 -16.75
CA LEU A 22 -18.97 27.87 -16.50
C LEU A 22 -19.03 28.57 -15.12
N VAL A 23 -18.41 28.00 -14.07
CA VAL A 23 -18.31 28.63 -12.75
C VAL A 23 -17.61 29.99 -12.87
N ILE A 24 -16.51 30.07 -13.63
CA ILE A 24 -15.77 31.31 -13.91
C ILE A 24 -16.63 32.29 -14.70
N ASN A 25 -17.20 31.87 -15.83
CA ASN A 25 -17.98 32.73 -16.69
C ASN A 25 -19.20 33.35 -16.04
N PHE A 26 -19.81 32.68 -15.05
CA PHE A 26 -20.95 33.17 -14.29
C PHE A 26 -20.55 33.93 -13.00
N GLY A 27 -19.26 34.08 -12.72
CA GLY A 27 -18.77 34.79 -11.52
C GLY A 27 -19.08 34.06 -10.23
N PHE A 28 -19.18 32.72 -10.23
CA PHE A 28 -19.45 31.91 -9.04
C PHE A 28 -18.18 31.45 -8.32
N GLU A 29 -17.01 31.91 -8.74
CA GLU A 29 -15.70 31.59 -8.15
C GLU A 29 -15.63 31.86 -6.63
N PRO A 30 -16.22 32.97 -6.07
CA PRO A 30 -16.08 33.23 -4.65
C PRO A 30 -16.87 32.29 -3.74
N ILE A 31 -17.66 31.38 -4.31
CA ILE A 31 -18.49 30.45 -3.53
C ILE A 31 -17.65 29.29 -3.05
N ILE A 32 -17.22 29.32 -1.78
CA ILE A 32 -16.38 28.28 -1.13
C ILE A 32 -16.89 26.86 -1.40
N PHE A 33 -18.20 26.68 -1.41
CA PHE A 33 -18.82 25.39 -1.65
C PHE A 33 -18.61 24.86 -3.09
N LEU A 34 -18.54 25.74 -4.08
CA LEU A 34 -18.21 25.37 -5.45
C LEU A 34 -16.72 25.11 -5.59
N GLN A 35 -15.86 25.91 -4.94
CA GLN A 35 -14.42 25.72 -4.92
C GLN A 35 -14.06 24.34 -4.32
N THR A 36 -14.63 23.96 -3.17
CA THR A 36 -14.42 22.63 -2.57
C THR A 36 -14.96 21.49 -3.46
N SER A 37 -16.08 21.74 -4.18
CA SER A 37 -16.58 20.75 -5.16
C SER A 37 -15.66 20.60 -6.37
N LEU A 38 -14.98 21.67 -6.80
CA LEU A 38 -13.95 21.64 -7.84
C LEU A 38 -12.69 20.92 -7.36
N ILE A 39 -12.23 21.17 -6.13
CA ILE A 39 -11.11 20.43 -5.51
C ILE A 39 -11.41 18.92 -5.57
N ASN A 40 -12.59 18.50 -5.11
CA ASN A 40 -12.98 17.08 -5.11
C ASN A 40 -13.09 16.51 -6.54
N MET A 41 -13.57 17.28 -7.51
CA MET A 41 -13.65 16.86 -8.91
C MET A 41 -12.27 16.68 -9.52
N TYR A 42 -11.35 17.63 -9.32
CA TYR A 42 -9.97 17.50 -9.80
C TYR A 42 -9.22 16.36 -9.11
N SER A 43 -9.42 16.15 -7.80
CA SER A 43 -8.89 15.02 -7.05
C SER A 43 -9.33 13.69 -7.67
N ALA A 44 -10.62 13.50 -7.87
CA ALA A 44 -11.18 12.25 -8.42
C ALA A 44 -10.73 11.95 -9.86
N THR A 45 -10.29 12.98 -10.60
CA THR A 45 -9.74 12.83 -11.95
C THR A 45 -8.21 12.68 -11.99
N GLY A 46 -7.55 12.61 -10.84
CA GLY A 46 -6.10 12.46 -10.71
C GLY A 46 -5.31 13.77 -10.91
N ASN A 47 -5.99 14.90 -11.12
CA ASN A 47 -5.36 16.21 -11.34
C ASN A 47 -5.14 16.98 -10.02
N VAL A 48 -4.27 16.44 -9.16
CA VAL A 48 -4.01 17.02 -7.83
C VAL A 48 -3.42 18.42 -7.90
N ALA A 49 -2.66 18.75 -8.95
CA ALA A 49 -2.11 20.09 -9.14
C ALA A 49 -3.23 21.12 -9.35
N ASP A 50 -4.21 20.83 -10.21
CA ASP A 50 -5.37 21.72 -10.41
C ASP A 50 -6.22 21.79 -9.13
N ALA A 51 -6.35 20.69 -8.38
CA ALA A 51 -7.03 20.71 -7.07
C ALA A 51 -6.32 21.62 -6.06
N HIS A 52 -4.98 21.62 -6.03
CA HIS A 52 -4.20 22.50 -5.16
C HIS A 52 -4.32 23.96 -5.56
N ASN A 53 -4.25 24.28 -6.86
CA ASN A 53 -4.45 25.64 -7.36
C ASN A 53 -5.81 26.20 -6.92
N MET A 54 -6.88 25.40 -7.03
CA MET A 54 -8.21 25.79 -6.55
C MET A 54 -8.23 26.07 -5.04
N PHE A 55 -7.48 25.30 -4.25
CA PHE A 55 -7.34 25.55 -2.83
C PHE A 55 -6.56 26.84 -2.53
N ASP A 56 -5.50 27.13 -3.29
CA ASP A 56 -4.70 28.35 -3.11
C ASP A 56 -5.51 29.62 -3.43
N GLU A 57 -6.41 29.55 -4.41
CA GLU A 57 -7.29 30.65 -4.79
C GLU A 57 -8.36 30.98 -3.73
N ILE A 58 -8.58 30.15 -2.70
CA ILE A 58 -9.52 30.42 -1.63
C ILE A 58 -8.95 31.50 -0.69
N PRO A 59 -9.55 32.71 -0.64
CA PRO A 59 -9.01 33.80 0.17
C PRO A 59 -9.04 33.51 1.67
N SER A 60 -10.10 32.87 2.16
CA SER A 60 -10.27 32.50 3.57
C SER A 60 -10.52 30.99 3.66
N LYS A 61 -9.45 30.27 3.98
CA LYS A 61 -9.47 28.81 4.07
C LYS A 61 -10.15 28.36 5.35
N ASN A 62 -11.21 27.57 5.21
CA ASN A 62 -11.96 27.01 6.33
C ASN A 62 -11.66 25.51 6.48
N LEU A 63 -12.17 24.90 7.55
CA LEU A 63 -12.04 23.46 7.84
C LEU A 63 -12.34 22.58 6.61
N ILE A 64 -13.43 22.88 5.88
CA ILE A 64 -13.87 22.05 4.74
C ILE A 64 -12.86 22.13 3.59
N SER A 65 -12.33 23.32 3.27
CA SER A 65 -11.34 23.49 2.20
C SER A 65 -10.03 22.78 2.53
N TRP A 66 -9.55 22.88 3.78
CA TRP A 66 -8.37 22.16 4.24
C TRP A 66 -8.57 20.64 4.17
N THR A 67 -9.68 20.14 4.71
CA THR A 67 -9.99 18.70 4.67
C THR A 67 -10.08 18.18 3.23
N SER A 68 -10.69 18.95 2.32
CA SER A 68 -10.82 18.56 0.91
C SER A 68 -9.46 18.45 0.20
N VAL A 69 -8.54 19.40 0.41
CA VAL A 69 -7.21 19.32 -0.23
C VAL A 69 -6.34 18.24 0.40
N ILE A 70 -6.41 18.03 1.72
CA ILE A 70 -5.70 16.95 2.40
C ILE A 70 -6.18 15.59 1.87
N SER A 71 -7.50 15.38 1.78
CA SER A 71 -8.09 14.17 1.17
C SER A 71 -7.62 13.98 -0.27
N ALA A 72 -7.62 15.06 -1.07
CA ALA A 72 -7.16 15.00 -2.46
C ALA A 72 -5.75 14.43 -2.60
N TYR A 73 -4.84 14.81 -1.70
CA TYR A 73 -3.48 14.28 -1.71
C TYR A 73 -3.39 12.82 -1.25
N VAL A 74 -4.16 12.41 -0.23
CA VAL A 74 -4.22 11.02 0.23
C VAL A 74 -4.80 10.11 -0.86
N ASP A 75 -5.93 10.49 -1.44
CA ASP A 75 -6.62 9.73 -2.49
C ASP A 75 -5.76 9.52 -3.74
N ASN A 76 -4.84 10.46 -3.99
CA ASN A 76 -3.89 10.41 -5.12
C ASN A 76 -2.49 9.91 -4.72
N GLN A 77 -2.39 9.15 -3.63
CA GLN A 77 -1.16 8.48 -3.18
C GLN A 77 0.03 9.43 -2.96
N ARG A 78 -0.26 10.62 -2.42
CA ARG A 78 0.74 11.63 -2.03
C ARG A 78 0.62 11.97 -0.53
N PRO A 79 0.73 10.99 0.36
CA PRO A 79 0.48 11.17 1.79
C PRO A 79 1.45 12.15 2.46
N ASN A 80 2.71 12.26 2.01
CA ASN A 80 3.66 13.25 2.52
C ASN A 80 3.12 14.68 2.41
N LYS A 81 2.59 15.03 1.22
CA LYS A 81 2.04 16.36 1.00
C LYS A 81 0.77 16.58 1.81
N ALA A 82 -0.04 15.55 2.00
CA ALA A 82 -1.22 15.60 2.86
C ALA A 82 -0.86 15.95 4.31
N LEU A 83 0.18 15.31 4.87
CA LEU A 83 0.63 15.60 6.24
C LEU A 83 1.28 16.99 6.37
N GLN A 84 1.98 17.46 5.33
CA GLN A 84 2.47 18.84 5.31
C GLN A 84 1.30 19.84 5.38
N LEU A 85 0.25 19.63 4.59
CA LEU A 85 -0.95 20.48 4.60
C LEU A 85 -1.72 20.38 5.92
N PHE A 86 -1.78 19.19 6.51
CA PHE A 86 -2.38 19.01 7.83
C PHE A 86 -1.68 19.83 8.91
N ARG A 87 -0.35 19.93 8.87
CA ARG A 87 0.41 20.82 9.77
C ARG A 87 0.18 22.29 9.47
N GLN A 88 0.18 22.65 8.19
CA GLN A 88 -0.08 24.05 7.79
C GLN A 88 -1.47 24.51 8.24
N MET A 89 -2.48 23.66 8.12
CA MET A 89 -3.82 23.91 8.64
C MET A 89 -3.80 24.29 10.14
N GLN A 90 -2.97 23.62 10.94
CA GLN A 90 -2.84 23.91 12.36
C GLN A 90 -2.08 25.21 12.63
N MET A 91 -1.05 25.51 11.80
CA MET A 91 -0.32 26.80 11.87
C MET A 91 -1.23 27.97 11.52
N ASP A 92 -2.20 27.76 10.63
CA ASP A 92 -3.23 28.74 10.28
C ASP A 92 -4.40 28.77 11.29
N ASP A 93 -4.22 28.15 12.47
CA ASP A 93 -5.16 28.13 13.59
C ASP A 93 -6.52 27.47 13.27
N VAL A 94 -6.58 26.67 12.19
CA VAL A 94 -7.77 25.91 11.81
C VAL A 94 -7.73 24.54 12.50
N GLN A 95 -8.66 24.30 13.41
CA GLN A 95 -8.69 23.08 14.22
C GLN A 95 -9.20 21.88 13.41
N PRO A 96 -8.43 20.78 13.32
CA PRO A 96 -8.88 19.54 12.69
C PRO A 96 -10.07 18.91 13.43
N ASP A 97 -11.03 18.43 12.68
CA ASP A 97 -12.16 17.62 13.16
C ASP A 97 -11.88 16.11 13.02
N ILE A 98 -12.86 15.29 13.41
CA ILE A 98 -12.78 13.81 13.31
C ILE A 98 -12.48 13.37 11.87
N VAL A 99 -13.06 14.02 10.86
CA VAL A 99 -12.85 13.65 9.46
C VAL A 99 -11.41 13.93 9.05
N THR A 100 -10.92 15.12 9.38
CA THR A 100 -9.55 15.54 9.05
C THR A 100 -8.51 14.65 9.73
N VAL A 101 -8.67 14.33 11.02
CA VAL A 101 -7.74 13.45 11.73
C VAL A 101 -7.78 12.01 11.20
N THR A 102 -8.96 11.53 10.79
CA THR A 102 -9.10 10.20 10.15
C THR A 102 -8.33 10.11 8.84
N ILE A 103 -8.41 11.14 8.00
CA ILE A 103 -7.64 11.23 6.74
C ILE A 103 -6.14 11.32 7.02
N ALA A 104 -5.72 12.12 8.00
CA ALA A 104 -4.33 12.25 8.40
C ALA A 104 -3.76 10.93 8.96
N LEU A 105 -4.52 10.17 9.76
CA LEU A 105 -4.15 8.83 10.21
C LEU A 105 -3.97 7.85 9.06
N SER A 106 -4.81 7.94 8.01
CA SER A 106 -4.63 7.13 6.80
C SER A 106 -3.33 7.47 6.08
N ALA A 107 -2.98 8.77 5.99
CA ALA A 107 -1.71 9.20 5.43
C ALA A 107 -0.51 8.70 6.25
N CYS A 108 -0.58 8.73 7.59
CA CYS A 108 0.44 8.16 8.46
C CYS A 108 0.60 6.65 8.23
N ALA A 109 -0.52 5.93 8.11
CA ALA A 109 -0.52 4.50 7.84
C ALA A 109 0.14 4.14 6.50
N ASP A 110 -0.07 4.95 5.46
CA ASP A 110 0.50 4.72 4.12
C ASP A 110 1.99 5.05 4.04
N LEU A 111 2.49 5.92 4.91
CA LEU A 111 3.90 6.29 5.02
C LEU A 111 4.69 5.47 6.05
N GLY A 112 4.02 4.80 6.97
CA GLY A 112 4.65 4.25 8.16
C GLY A 112 5.10 5.34 9.15
N ALA A 113 4.47 6.53 9.14
CA ALA A 113 4.82 7.68 9.96
C ALA A 113 4.26 7.53 11.38
N LEU A 114 4.97 6.78 12.23
CA LEU A 114 4.52 6.43 13.57
C LEU A 114 4.43 7.63 14.49
N ASP A 115 5.51 8.45 14.57
CA ASP A 115 5.57 9.59 15.49
C ASP A 115 4.43 10.58 15.22
N MET A 116 4.14 10.86 13.94
CA MET A 116 3.02 11.70 13.56
C MET A 116 1.69 11.05 13.92
N GLY A 117 1.53 9.75 13.71
CA GLY A 117 0.34 9.00 14.11
C GLY A 117 0.09 9.03 15.62
N GLU A 118 1.13 8.88 16.43
CA GLU A 118 1.09 9.00 17.90
C GLU A 118 0.72 10.43 18.33
N TRP A 119 1.31 11.43 17.68
CA TRP A 119 0.95 12.81 17.93
C TRP A 119 -0.54 13.08 17.64
N ILE A 120 -1.06 12.60 16.51
CA ILE A 120 -2.49 12.72 16.17
C ILE A 120 -3.35 12.01 17.22
N HIS A 121 -2.96 10.81 17.66
CA HIS A 121 -3.69 10.09 18.71
C HIS A 121 -3.68 10.86 20.05
N ALA A 122 -2.56 11.46 20.42
CA ALA A 122 -2.48 12.34 21.60
C ALA A 122 -3.37 13.59 21.43
N TYR A 123 -3.39 14.21 20.23
CA TYR A 123 -4.27 15.33 19.91
C TYR A 123 -5.76 14.97 20.07
N ILE A 124 -6.19 13.81 19.55
CA ILE A 124 -7.56 13.30 19.71
C ILE A 124 -7.96 13.25 21.17
N ARG A 125 -7.09 12.67 22.03
CA ARG A 125 -7.32 12.57 23.49
C ARG A 125 -7.35 13.94 24.18
N HIS A 126 -6.38 14.80 23.85
CA HIS A 126 -6.28 16.14 24.47
C HIS A 126 -7.49 17.01 24.13
N ARG A 127 -8.00 16.91 22.89
CA ARG A 127 -9.17 17.68 22.44
C ARG A 127 -10.50 17.04 22.87
N GLY A 128 -10.48 15.87 23.46
CA GLY A 128 -11.68 15.15 23.84
C GLY A 128 -12.58 14.78 22.67
N LEU A 129 -11.99 14.52 21.48
CA LEU A 129 -12.75 14.07 20.34
C LEU A 129 -13.33 12.69 20.65
N ASP A 130 -14.62 12.52 20.35
CA ASP A 130 -15.29 11.24 20.58
C ASP A 130 -14.72 10.16 19.64
N ILE A 131 -14.16 9.10 20.23
CA ILE A 131 -13.58 8.00 19.48
C ILE A 131 -14.70 7.04 19.10
N ASP A 132 -15.36 7.32 17.99
CA ASP A 132 -16.30 6.40 17.39
C ASP A 132 -15.60 5.17 16.77
N LEU A 133 -16.38 4.22 16.27
CA LEU A 133 -15.81 3.00 15.68
C LEU A 133 -14.95 3.29 14.44
N CYS A 134 -15.29 4.31 13.65
CA CYS A 134 -14.56 4.68 12.44
C CYS A 134 -13.17 5.23 12.77
N LEU A 135 -13.09 6.17 13.71
CA LEU A 135 -11.84 6.73 14.19
C LEU A 135 -10.96 5.68 14.87
N ASN A 136 -11.58 4.79 15.69
CA ASN A 136 -10.86 3.70 16.33
C ASN A 136 -10.27 2.72 15.29
N ASN A 137 -11.02 2.38 14.24
CA ASN A 137 -10.53 1.56 13.14
C ASN A 137 -9.36 2.22 12.40
N SER A 138 -9.39 3.54 12.24
CA SER A 138 -8.30 4.30 11.62
C SER A 138 -7.04 4.30 12.50
N LEU A 139 -7.18 4.39 13.81
CA LEU A 139 -6.07 4.24 14.77
C LEU A 139 -5.49 2.81 14.72
N ILE A 140 -6.33 1.78 14.74
CA ILE A 140 -5.89 0.38 14.62
C ILE A 140 -5.12 0.19 13.32
N ASN A 141 -5.65 0.66 12.19
CA ASN A 141 -4.99 0.54 10.89
C ASN A 141 -3.64 1.28 10.85
N MET A 142 -3.59 2.50 11.40
CA MET A 142 -2.36 3.29 11.47
C MET A 142 -1.28 2.56 12.29
N TYR A 143 -1.59 2.16 13.52
CA TYR A 143 -0.63 1.46 14.37
C TYR A 143 -0.21 0.11 13.77
N SER A 144 -1.15 -0.64 13.19
CA SER A 144 -0.87 -1.91 12.52
C SER A 144 0.11 -1.73 11.36
N LYS A 145 -0.11 -0.76 10.48
CA LYS A 145 0.75 -0.52 9.33
C LYS A 145 2.11 0.07 9.72
N CYS A 146 2.17 0.88 10.77
CA CYS A 146 3.43 1.44 11.30
C CYS A 146 4.25 0.45 12.12
N GLY A 147 3.79 -0.80 12.32
CA GLY A 147 4.54 -1.83 13.05
C GLY A 147 4.27 -1.90 14.55
N GLU A 148 3.49 -0.95 15.11
CA GLU A 148 3.09 -0.95 16.52
C GLU A 148 1.89 -1.87 16.80
N ILE A 149 2.06 -3.15 16.45
CA ILE A 149 1.00 -4.18 16.55
C ILE A 149 0.47 -4.31 17.99
N GLY A 150 1.32 -4.14 19.02
CA GLY A 150 0.91 -4.20 20.41
C GLY A 150 -0.11 -3.12 20.79
N THR A 151 0.08 -1.89 20.29
CA THR A 151 -0.87 -0.79 20.51
C THR A 151 -2.14 -1.00 19.70
N ALA A 152 -2.03 -1.44 18.44
CA ALA A 152 -3.19 -1.80 17.62
C ALA A 152 -4.03 -2.90 18.28
N ARG A 153 -3.39 -3.92 18.85
CA ARG A 153 -4.07 -5.02 19.56
C ARG A 153 -4.82 -4.53 20.79
N ARG A 154 -4.24 -3.63 21.60
CA ARG A 154 -4.94 -3.05 22.76
C ARG A 154 -6.20 -2.29 22.36
N LEU A 155 -6.15 -1.49 21.28
CA LEU A 155 -7.32 -0.79 20.73
C LEU A 155 -8.36 -1.77 20.21
N PHE A 156 -7.92 -2.80 19.50
CA PHE A 156 -8.80 -3.86 18.98
C PHE A 156 -9.50 -4.60 20.12
N ASP A 157 -8.78 -5.02 21.16
CA ASP A 157 -9.36 -5.75 22.29
C ASP A 157 -10.33 -4.88 23.09
N GLY A 158 -10.05 -3.58 23.24
CA GLY A 158 -10.93 -2.61 23.89
C GLY A 158 -12.21 -2.30 23.12
N THR A 159 -12.30 -2.66 21.83
CA THR A 159 -13.47 -2.41 21.00
C THR A 159 -14.58 -3.41 21.34
N GLN A 160 -15.69 -2.93 21.90
CA GLN A 160 -16.81 -3.78 22.30
C GLN A 160 -17.52 -4.43 21.11
N LYS A 161 -17.85 -3.65 20.08
CA LYS A 161 -18.51 -4.13 18.84
C LYS A 161 -17.54 -3.96 17.68
N LYS A 162 -16.90 -5.06 17.30
CA LYS A 162 -15.98 -5.10 16.17
C LYS A 162 -16.77 -5.27 14.87
N ASP A 163 -16.52 -4.41 13.90
CA ASP A 163 -17.04 -4.55 12.54
C ASP A 163 -16.02 -5.26 11.62
N VAL A 164 -16.37 -5.43 10.35
CA VAL A 164 -15.47 -6.06 9.37
C VAL A 164 -14.16 -5.30 9.22
N THR A 165 -14.18 -3.98 9.33
CA THR A 165 -12.98 -3.13 9.21
C THR A 165 -12.05 -3.34 10.39
N THR A 166 -12.58 -3.43 11.61
CA THR A 166 -11.81 -3.70 12.82
C THR A 166 -11.02 -5.02 12.69
N TRP A 167 -11.70 -6.11 12.32
CA TRP A 167 -11.05 -7.41 12.12
C TRP A 167 -10.04 -7.38 10.98
N THR A 168 -10.41 -6.79 9.85
CA THR A 168 -9.57 -6.73 8.65
C THR A 168 -8.28 -5.95 8.90
N SER A 169 -8.36 -4.82 9.60
CA SER A 169 -7.17 -4.00 9.93
C SER A 169 -6.15 -4.80 10.75
N MET A 170 -6.59 -5.59 11.72
CA MET A 170 -5.70 -6.44 12.51
C MET A 170 -5.13 -7.61 11.68
N ILE A 171 -5.98 -8.32 10.92
CA ILE A 171 -5.54 -9.44 10.06
C ILE A 171 -4.48 -8.95 9.06
N VAL A 172 -4.75 -7.85 8.36
CA VAL A 172 -3.81 -7.26 7.40
C VAL A 172 -2.55 -6.76 8.10
N GLY A 173 -2.69 -6.12 9.28
CA GLY A 173 -1.55 -5.66 10.06
C GLY A 173 -0.58 -6.78 10.42
N HIS A 174 -1.07 -7.88 11.01
CA HIS A 174 -0.25 -9.05 11.31
C HIS A 174 0.38 -9.67 10.05
N ALA A 175 -0.39 -9.77 8.96
CA ALA A 175 0.10 -10.32 7.69
C ALA A 175 1.24 -9.47 7.09
N LEU A 176 1.14 -8.13 7.12
CA LEU A 176 2.18 -7.21 6.63
C LEU A 176 3.51 -7.37 7.37
N HIS A 177 3.45 -7.68 8.67
CA HIS A 177 4.64 -7.86 9.51
C HIS A 177 5.09 -9.32 9.62
N GLY A 178 4.61 -10.20 8.75
CA GLY A 178 5.04 -11.61 8.69
C GLY A 178 4.54 -12.47 9.85
N GLN A 179 3.62 -11.96 10.68
CA GLN A 179 2.99 -12.69 11.80
C GLN A 179 1.78 -13.47 11.26
N ALA A 180 2.08 -14.50 10.48
CA ALA A 180 1.06 -15.23 9.73
C ALA A 180 0.13 -16.05 10.64
N GLU A 181 0.66 -16.66 11.70
CA GLU A 181 -0.12 -17.46 12.64
C GLU A 181 -1.17 -16.61 13.34
N GLU A 182 -0.80 -15.42 13.81
CA GLU A 182 -1.69 -14.48 14.48
C GLU A 182 -2.76 -13.95 13.51
N ALA A 183 -2.39 -13.66 12.26
CA ALA A 183 -3.34 -13.24 11.24
C ALA A 183 -4.39 -14.32 10.94
N LEU A 184 -3.97 -15.58 10.79
CA LEU A 184 -4.85 -16.71 10.56
C LEU A 184 -5.71 -17.05 11.77
N GLN A 185 -5.16 -16.93 12.98
CA GLN A 185 -5.90 -17.10 14.23
C GLN A 185 -7.04 -16.07 14.35
N LEU A 186 -6.75 -14.79 14.08
CA LEU A 186 -7.77 -13.73 14.07
C LEU A 186 -8.87 -14.01 13.03
N PHE A 187 -8.52 -14.54 11.88
CA PHE A 187 -9.50 -14.93 10.88
C PHE A 187 -10.40 -16.07 11.35
N ILE A 188 -9.84 -17.04 12.09
CA ILE A 188 -10.62 -18.13 12.72
C ILE A 188 -11.55 -17.55 13.78
N GLU A 189 -11.07 -16.68 14.65
CA GLU A 189 -11.87 -16.01 15.69
C GLU A 189 -13.04 -15.20 15.09
N MET A 190 -12.78 -14.46 14.00
CA MET A 190 -13.82 -13.74 13.24
C MET A 190 -14.91 -14.68 12.74
N LYS A 191 -14.53 -15.86 12.20
CA LYS A 191 -15.48 -16.87 11.73
C LYS A 191 -16.28 -17.49 12.88
N GLU A 192 -15.64 -17.75 14.01
CA GLU A 192 -16.30 -18.31 15.18
C GLU A 192 -17.31 -17.34 15.82
N THR A 193 -16.94 -16.06 15.89
CA THR A 193 -17.85 -15.00 16.35
C THR A 193 -19.13 -15.00 15.50
N ASN A 194 -19.02 -15.16 14.19
CA ASN A 194 -20.15 -15.27 13.30
C ASN A 194 -20.98 -16.57 13.54
N LYS A 195 -20.34 -17.70 13.82
CA LYS A 195 -21.04 -18.94 14.15
C LYS A 195 -21.86 -18.80 15.44
N ARG A 196 -21.28 -18.15 16.47
CA ARG A 196 -21.98 -17.85 17.74
C ARG A 196 -23.16 -16.90 17.50
N ALA A 197 -22.97 -15.83 16.74
CA ALA A 197 -24.04 -14.89 16.39
C ALA A 197 -25.21 -15.57 15.65
N ARG A 198 -24.91 -16.47 14.70
CA ARG A 198 -25.95 -17.26 13.99
C ARG A 198 -26.71 -18.19 14.94
N LYS A 199 -26.03 -18.80 15.93
CA LYS A 199 -26.64 -19.68 16.91
C LYS A 199 -27.59 -18.89 17.84
N ASN A 200 -27.15 -17.74 18.35
CA ASN A 200 -27.93 -16.85 19.21
C ASN A 200 -29.18 -16.33 18.49
N LYS A 201 -29.05 -15.94 17.20
CA LYS A 201 -30.21 -15.53 16.39
C LYS A 201 -31.27 -16.64 16.23
N ARG A 202 -30.84 -17.91 16.14
CA ARG A 202 -31.78 -19.06 16.09
C ARG A 202 -32.47 -19.29 17.41
N ASN A 203 -31.84 -18.89 18.52
CA ASN A 203 -32.43 -19.06 19.88
C ASN A 203 -33.27 -17.85 20.31
N GLY A 204 -33.54 -16.87 19.43
CA GLY A 204 -34.34 -15.69 19.74
C GLY A 204 -33.66 -14.63 20.61
N GLU A 205 -32.34 -14.73 20.82
CA GLU A 205 -31.54 -13.74 21.52
C GLU A 205 -31.20 -12.54 20.60
N HIS A 206 -31.03 -11.36 21.19
CA HIS A 206 -30.85 -10.09 20.50
C HIS A 206 -29.85 -10.11 19.35
N GLU A 207 -30.13 -9.32 18.31
CA GLU A 207 -29.37 -9.14 17.07
C GLU A 207 -27.89 -8.79 17.29
N SER A 208 -27.03 -9.79 17.33
CA SER A 208 -25.63 -9.58 16.99
C SER A 208 -25.51 -9.55 15.46
N SER A 209 -25.13 -8.41 14.89
CA SER A 209 -24.90 -8.28 13.47
C SER A 209 -23.77 -9.23 13.01
N LEU A 210 -24.02 -9.97 11.93
CA LEU A 210 -23.00 -10.84 11.35
C LEU A 210 -21.87 -10.01 10.74
N VAL A 211 -20.67 -10.28 11.15
CA VAL A 211 -19.45 -9.63 10.66
C VAL A 211 -18.75 -10.55 9.66
N LEU A 212 -19.24 -10.57 8.42
CA LEU A 212 -18.70 -11.45 7.39
C LEU A 212 -17.36 -10.91 6.82
N PRO A 213 -16.37 -11.81 6.60
CA PRO A 213 -15.16 -11.44 5.86
C PRO A 213 -15.48 -10.83 4.50
N ASN A 214 -14.75 -9.80 4.12
CA ASN A 214 -14.84 -9.16 2.81
C ASN A 214 -13.61 -9.49 1.94
N ASP A 215 -13.54 -8.90 0.76
CA ASP A 215 -12.42 -9.06 -0.17
C ASP A 215 -11.08 -8.64 0.45
N VAL A 216 -11.03 -7.55 1.22
CA VAL A 216 -9.79 -7.08 1.89
C VAL A 216 -9.37 -8.05 3.02
N THR A 217 -10.33 -8.64 3.75
CA THR A 217 -10.03 -9.68 4.74
C THR A 217 -9.33 -10.88 4.09
N PHE A 218 -9.86 -11.37 2.96
CA PHE A 218 -9.23 -12.48 2.24
C PHE A 218 -7.88 -12.10 1.64
N MET A 219 -7.68 -10.86 1.22
CA MET A 219 -6.36 -10.39 0.80
C MET A 219 -5.34 -10.52 1.94
N GLY A 220 -5.69 -10.09 3.16
CA GLY A 220 -4.83 -10.25 4.34
C GLY A 220 -4.53 -11.71 4.67
N VAL A 221 -5.53 -12.60 4.61
CA VAL A 221 -5.37 -14.05 4.84
C VAL A 221 -4.43 -14.68 3.81
N LEU A 222 -4.62 -14.37 2.51
CA LEU A 222 -3.76 -14.90 1.44
C LEU A 222 -2.33 -14.37 1.53
N MET A 223 -2.16 -13.11 1.94
CA MET A 223 -0.84 -12.52 2.20
C MET A 223 -0.14 -13.21 3.37
N ALA A 224 -0.86 -13.50 4.46
CA ALA A 224 -0.33 -14.28 5.59
C ALA A 224 0.13 -15.67 5.13
N CYS A 225 -0.68 -16.38 4.35
CA CYS A 225 -0.32 -17.67 3.77
C CYS A 225 0.93 -17.55 2.86
N SER A 226 1.05 -16.47 2.07
CA SER A 226 2.20 -16.24 1.20
C SER A 226 3.49 -16.05 2.01
N HIS A 227 3.45 -15.24 3.08
CA HIS A 227 4.62 -15.01 3.92
C HIS A 227 5.06 -16.25 4.69
N ALA A 228 4.13 -17.11 5.08
CA ALA A 228 4.41 -18.36 5.79
C ALA A 228 4.67 -19.58 4.86
N GLY A 229 4.49 -19.44 3.54
CA GLY A 229 4.64 -20.54 2.60
C GLY A 229 3.54 -21.62 2.68
N LEU A 230 2.36 -21.27 3.24
CA LEU A 230 1.24 -22.18 3.50
C LEU A 230 0.40 -22.38 2.22
N VAL A 231 0.93 -23.14 1.25
CA VAL A 231 0.35 -23.25 -0.10
C VAL A 231 -1.05 -23.88 -0.10
N GLU A 232 -1.23 -24.98 0.58
CA GLU A 232 -2.52 -25.69 0.57
C GLU A 232 -3.61 -24.92 1.33
N GLU A 233 -3.24 -24.28 2.44
CA GLU A 233 -4.15 -23.41 3.18
C GLU A 233 -4.54 -22.18 2.35
N GLY A 234 -3.58 -21.56 1.67
CA GLY A 234 -3.83 -20.45 0.74
C GLY A 234 -4.78 -20.85 -0.39
N LYS A 235 -4.58 -22.01 -1.01
CA LYS A 235 -5.49 -22.56 -2.02
C LYS A 235 -6.89 -22.81 -1.46
N GLN A 236 -7.00 -23.32 -0.23
CA GLN A 236 -8.27 -23.56 0.45
C GLN A 236 -9.00 -22.23 0.73
N HIS A 237 -8.29 -21.22 1.27
CA HIS A 237 -8.87 -19.90 1.52
C HIS A 237 -9.31 -19.20 0.24
N PHE A 238 -8.51 -19.30 -0.83
CA PHE A 238 -8.88 -18.74 -2.13
C PHE A 238 -10.14 -19.37 -2.73
N ARG A 239 -10.33 -20.68 -2.56
CA ARG A 239 -11.60 -21.38 -2.96
C ARG A 239 -12.76 -20.94 -2.08
N SER A 240 -12.56 -20.95 -0.75
CA SER A 240 -13.59 -20.57 0.24
C SER A 240 -14.12 -19.14 0.00
N MET A 241 -13.27 -18.21 -0.43
CA MET A 241 -13.69 -16.85 -0.80
C MET A 241 -14.84 -16.86 -1.80
N LYS A 242 -14.77 -17.73 -2.82
CA LYS A 242 -15.80 -17.85 -3.86
C LYS A 242 -16.95 -18.73 -3.40
N ASP A 243 -16.65 -19.90 -2.85
CA ASP A 243 -17.64 -20.96 -2.62
C ASP A 243 -18.48 -20.71 -1.36
N ASP A 244 -17.86 -20.24 -0.27
CA ASP A 244 -18.51 -20.03 1.01
C ASP A 244 -19.05 -18.59 1.18
N TYR A 245 -18.36 -17.60 0.58
CA TYR A 245 -18.67 -16.18 0.79
C TYR A 245 -19.17 -15.48 -0.47
N SER A 246 -19.26 -16.17 -1.62
CA SER A 246 -19.71 -15.61 -2.91
C SER A 246 -18.97 -14.34 -3.34
N LEU A 247 -17.72 -14.18 -2.88
CA LEU A 247 -16.85 -13.06 -3.24
C LEU A 247 -16.13 -13.36 -4.55
N ARG A 248 -16.12 -12.40 -5.46
CA ARG A 248 -15.36 -12.52 -6.71
C ARG A 248 -13.90 -12.13 -6.49
N PRO A 249 -12.92 -13.03 -6.72
CA PRO A 249 -11.53 -12.68 -6.64
C PRO A 249 -11.16 -11.54 -7.59
N ARG A 250 -10.44 -10.54 -7.06
CA ARG A 250 -9.88 -9.43 -7.83
C ARG A 250 -8.40 -9.69 -8.14
N ILE A 251 -7.80 -8.85 -8.97
CA ILE A 251 -6.40 -8.97 -9.38
C ILE A 251 -5.43 -9.07 -8.18
N SER A 252 -5.72 -8.39 -7.07
CA SER A 252 -4.93 -8.45 -5.84
C SER A 252 -4.89 -9.86 -5.22
N HIS A 253 -6.03 -10.56 -5.17
CA HIS A 253 -6.10 -11.93 -4.65
C HIS A 253 -5.33 -12.91 -5.52
N PHE A 254 -5.44 -12.77 -6.84
CA PHE A 254 -4.63 -13.54 -7.79
C PHE A 254 -3.14 -13.23 -7.59
N GLY A 255 -2.77 -11.96 -7.36
CA GLY A 255 -1.40 -11.55 -7.05
C GLY A 255 -0.86 -12.24 -5.80
N CYS A 256 -1.61 -12.28 -4.69
CA CYS A 256 -1.22 -13.00 -3.47
C CYS A 256 -1.03 -14.51 -3.73
N MET A 257 -1.89 -15.15 -4.54
CA MET A 257 -1.74 -16.56 -4.88
C MET A 257 -0.51 -16.82 -5.74
N VAL A 258 -0.22 -15.94 -6.71
CA VAL A 258 1.01 -16.03 -7.52
C VAL A 258 2.25 -15.84 -6.64
N ASP A 259 2.24 -14.87 -5.73
CA ASP A 259 3.33 -14.63 -4.77
C ASP A 259 3.55 -15.87 -3.88
N LEU A 260 2.48 -16.46 -3.35
CA LEU A 260 2.51 -17.69 -2.56
C LEU A 260 3.17 -18.84 -3.31
N LEU A 261 2.73 -19.11 -4.53
CA LEU A 261 3.28 -20.19 -5.37
C LEU A 261 4.75 -19.92 -5.74
N CYS A 262 5.07 -18.66 -6.06
CA CYS A 262 6.43 -18.23 -6.37
C CYS A 262 7.38 -18.40 -5.18
N ARG A 263 6.98 -17.96 -3.98
CA ARG A 263 7.80 -18.11 -2.77
C ARG A 263 8.01 -19.58 -2.37
N ALA A 264 7.00 -20.41 -2.60
CA ALA A 264 7.08 -21.85 -2.36
C ALA A 264 7.86 -22.64 -3.44
N GLY A 265 8.33 -21.98 -4.51
CA GLY A 265 9.11 -22.64 -5.57
C GLY A 265 8.30 -23.24 -6.71
N PHE A 266 6.99 -23.16 -6.69
CA PHE A 266 6.10 -23.75 -7.69
C PHE A 266 5.92 -22.85 -8.92
N LEU A 267 7.03 -22.48 -9.61
CA LEU A 267 7.01 -21.51 -10.70
C LEU A 267 6.14 -21.93 -11.88
N THR A 268 6.16 -23.21 -12.24
CA THR A 268 5.32 -23.76 -13.33
C THR A 268 3.85 -23.66 -12.98
N GLU A 269 3.46 -24.00 -11.74
CA GLU A 269 2.09 -23.89 -11.27
C GLU A 269 1.65 -22.42 -11.22
N ALA A 270 2.54 -21.51 -10.77
CA ALA A 270 2.29 -20.06 -10.77
C ALA A 270 2.02 -19.53 -12.18
N TYR A 271 2.82 -19.94 -13.15
CA TYR A 271 2.64 -19.56 -14.55
C TYR A 271 1.31 -20.08 -15.13
N GLU A 272 1.00 -21.37 -14.91
CA GLU A 272 -0.28 -21.94 -15.33
C GLU A 272 -1.48 -21.26 -14.65
N PHE A 273 -1.33 -20.90 -13.37
CA PHE A 273 -2.35 -20.19 -12.63
C PHE A 273 -2.61 -18.81 -13.25
N ILE A 274 -1.55 -18.07 -13.64
CA ILE A 274 -1.67 -16.77 -14.33
C ILE A 274 -2.43 -16.93 -15.66
N LEU A 275 -2.11 -17.97 -16.46
CA LEU A 275 -2.78 -18.20 -17.74
C LEU A 275 -4.28 -18.55 -17.60
N LYS A 276 -4.67 -19.13 -16.47
CA LYS A 276 -6.07 -19.51 -16.16
C LYS A 276 -6.87 -18.40 -15.47
N MET A 277 -6.27 -17.23 -15.20
CA MET A 277 -6.96 -16.11 -14.56
C MET A 277 -8.12 -15.59 -15.43
N PRO A 278 -9.32 -15.37 -14.84
CA PRO A 278 -10.47 -14.84 -15.58
C PRO A 278 -10.36 -13.32 -15.84
N VAL A 279 -9.34 -12.68 -15.27
CA VAL A 279 -9.03 -11.26 -15.41
C VAL A 279 -7.64 -11.11 -16.07
N ARG A 280 -7.45 -10.08 -16.88
CA ARG A 280 -6.15 -9.83 -17.52
C ARG A 280 -5.09 -9.56 -16.46
N PRO A 281 -3.98 -10.32 -16.42
CA PRO A 281 -2.88 -10.07 -15.50
C PRO A 281 -2.27 -8.69 -15.74
N ASN A 282 -1.98 -7.97 -14.65
CA ASN A 282 -1.28 -6.69 -14.70
C ASN A 282 0.23 -6.87 -14.60
N ALA A 283 0.98 -5.77 -14.73
CA ALA A 283 2.44 -5.80 -14.66
C ALA A 283 2.96 -6.33 -13.31
N VAL A 284 2.25 -6.07 -12.20
CA VAL A 284 2.65 -6.55 -10.86
C VAL A 284 2.70 -8.07 -10.82
N VAL A 285 1.66 -8.76 -11.32
CA VAL A 285 1.58 -10.22 -11.35
C VAL A 285 2.73 -10.84 -12.16
N TRP A 286 2.97 -10.29 -13.36
CA TRP A 286 4.08 -10.77 -14.20
C TRP A 286 5.45 -10.49 -13.60
N ARG A 287 5.60 -9.35 -12.92
CA ARG A 287 6.85 -8.94 -12.27
C ARG A 287 7.14 -9.82 -11.04
N THR A 288 6.13 -10.22 -10.27
CA THR A 288 6.25 -11.19 -9.18
C THR A 288 6.82 -12.51 -9.71
N LEU A 289 6.27 -13.04 -10.81
CA LEU A 289 6.76 -14.26 -11.43
C LEU A 289 8.20 -14.11 -11.95
N LEU A 290 8.49 -13.02 -12.67
CA LEU A 290 9.84 -12.74 -13.19
C LEU A 290 10.87 -12.61 -12.06
N GLY A 291 10.53 -11.92 -10.97
CA GLY A 291 11.39 -11.79 -9.80
C GLY A 291 11.68 -13.12 -9.13
N ALA A 292 10.67 -13.95 -8.93
CA ALA A 292 10.83 -15.29 -8.35
C ALA A 292 11.72 -16.19 -9.19
N CYS A 293 11.54 -16.18 -10.50
CA CYS A 293 12.42 -16.92 -11.42
C CYS A 293 13.89 -16.50 -11.32
N SER A 294 14.16 -15.23 -11.00
CA SER A 294 15.54 -14.74 -10.89
C SER A 294 16.22 -15.15 -9.57
N LEU A 295 15.44 -15.40 -8.52
CA LEU A 295 15.94 -15.80 -7.21
C LEU A 295 16.13 -17.31 -7.07
N GLN A 296 15.29 -18.10 -7.74
CA GLN A 296 15.37 -19.55 -7.70
C GLN A 296 16.34 -20.04 -8.79
N GLY A 297 17.50 -20.51 -8.38
CA GLY A 297 18.41 -21.25 -9.28
C GLY A 297 17.73 -22.50 -9.86
N ASP A 298 18.42 -23.21 -10.76
CA ASP A 298 17.92 -24.46 -11.37
C ASP A 298 17.74 -25.58 -10.33
N SER A 299 16.64 -25.54 -9.57
CA SER A 299 16.30 -26.60 -8.61
C SER A 299 15.94 -27.92 -9.32
N ASP A 300 15.52 -27.86 -10.58
CA ASP A 300 14.96 -29.02 -11.31
C ASP A 300 15.90 -29.69 -12.33
N GLY A 301 17.20 -29.36 -12.31
CA GLY A 301 18.20 -30.00 -13.20
C GLY A 301 17.96 -29.82 -14.71
N ASN A 302 16.89 -29.14 -15.12
CA ASN A 302 16.49 -28.96 -16.51
C ASN A 302 16.42 -27.44 -16.86
N GLY A 303 17.57 -26.78 -16.80
CA GLY A 303 17.82 -25.35 -16.86
C GLY A 303 17.07 -24.47 -17.89
N ASN A 304 16.24 -25.09 -18.73
CA ASN A 304 15.52 -24.40 -19.80
C ASN A 304 14.06 -24.01 -19.45
N GLY A 305 13.44 -24.66 -18.44
CA GLY A 305 12.04 -24.41 -18.09
C GLY A 305 11.79 -23.01 -17.56
N ASN A 306 12.58 -22.61 -16.57
CA ASN A 306 12.47 -21.30 -15.92
C ASN A 306 12.79 -20.15 -16.89
N ILE A 307 13.74 -20.32 -17.82
CA ILE A 307 14.08 -19.31 -18.82
C ILE A 307 12.91 -19.03 -19.76
N LYS A 308 12.14 -20.06 -20.14
CA LYS A 308 10.95 -19.87 -21.00
C LYS A 308 9.87 -19.08 -20.28
N ILE A 309 9.59 -19.42 -19.01
CA ILE A 309 8.62 -18.70 -18.17
C ILE A 309 9.06 -17.23 -17.99
N CYS A 310 10.33 -16.97 -17.68
CA CYS A 310 10.87 -15.62 -17.56
C CYS A 310 10.80 -14.82 -18.87
N SER A 311 11.11 -15.47 -20.00
CA SER A 311 11.06 -14.82 -21.31
C SER A 311 9.64 -14.42 -21.67
N GLU A 312 8.65 -15.25 -21.35
CA GLU A 312 7.24 -14.94 -21.56
C GLU A 312 6.76 -13.85 -20.60
N ALA A 313 7.10 -13.93 -19.31
CA ALA A 313 6.78 -12.88 -18.34
C ALA A 313 7.33 -11.52 -18.78
N ARG A 314 8.59 -11.48 -19.25
CA ARG A 314 9.19 -10.27 -19.81
C ARG A 314 8.46 -9.77 -21.04
N ARG A 315 8.05 -10.66 -21.96
CA ARG A 315 7.29 -10.27 -23.16
C ARG A 315 6.00 -9.55 -22.78
N GLN A 316 5.25 -10.12 -21.81
CA GLN A 316 4.03 -9.53 -21.30
C GLN A 316 4.28 -8.17 -20.62
N LEU A 317 5.37 -8.03 -19.86
CA LEU A 317 5.76 -6.78 -19.22
C LEU A 317 6.10 -5.69 -20.24
N LEU A 318 6.80 -6.03 -21.33
CA LEU A 318 7.10 -5.08 -22.40
C LEU A 318 5.84 -4.58 -23.13
N GLU A 319 4.79 -5.40 -23.20
CA GLU A 319 3.50 -4.99 -23.77
C GLU A 319 2.72 -4.07 -22.81
N LEU A 320 2.82 -4.31 -21.50
CA LEU A 320 2.09 -3.57 -20.48
C LEU A 320 2.78 -2.26 -20.07
N GLU A 321 4.08 -2.31 -19.85
CA GLU A 321 4.91 -1.20 -19.36
C GLU A 321 6.27 -1.15 -20.09
N PRO A 322 6.28 -0.71 -21.36
CA PRO A 322 7.50 -0.76 -22.18
C PRO A 322 8.66 0.12 -21.66
N SER A 323 8.35 1.13 -20.86
CA SER A 323 9.34 2.06 -20.28
C SER A 323 9.97 1.58 -18.97
N HIS A 324 9.48 0.48 -18.37
CA HIS A 324 9.96 0.03 -17.06
C HIS A 324 11.33 -0.66 -17.16
N VAL A 325 12.38 0.07 -16.75
CA VAL A 325 13.78 -0.37 -16.85
C VAL A 325 14.11 -1.58 -15.97
N GLY A 326 13.47 -1.69 -14.80
CA GLY A 326 13.75 -2.73 -13.80
C GLY A 326 13.59 -4.15 -14.34
N ASP A 327 12.59 -4.39 -15.18
CA ASP A 327 12.28 -5.69 -15.76
C ASP A 327 13.41 -6.18 -16.69
N ASN A 328 13.98 -5.25 -17.46
CA ASN A 328 15.14 -5.52 -18.32
C ASN A 328 16.41 -5.81 -17.49
N VAL A 329 16.59 -5.16 -16.34
CA VAL A 329 17.72 -5.42 -15.44
C VAL A 329 17.61 -6.82 -14.85
N ILE A 330 16.45 -7.22 -14.34
CA ILE A 330 16.19 -8.56 -13.80
C ILE A 330 16.51 -9.61 -14.86
N MET A 331 15.98 -9.45 -16.07
CA MET A 331 16.22 -10.38 -17.18
C MET A 331 17.69 -10.44 -17.62
N SER A 332 18.37 -9.30 -17.66
CA SER A 332 19.81 -9.22 -17.94
C SER A 332 20.64 -9.99 -16.91
N ASN A 333 20.30 -9.86 -15.62
CA ASN A 333 20.97 -10.58 -14.55
C ASN A 333 20.72 -12.08 -14.64
N LEU A 334 19.48 -12.50 -14.96
CA LEU A 334 19.16 -13.91 -15.20
C LEU A 334 19.98 -14.51 -16.34
N TYR A 335 20.07 -13.82 -17.48
CA TYR A 335 20.92 -14.28 -18.61
C TYR A 335 22.40 -14.35 -18.24
N ALA A 336 22.90 -13.40 -17.41
CA ALA A 336 24.27 -13.44 -16.93
C ALA A 336 24.53 -14.67 -16.04
N ALA A 337 23.63 -14.95 -15.10
CA ALA A 337 23.72 -16.10 -14.21
C ALA A 337 23.73 -17.46 -14.97
N LYS A 338 23.10 -17.50 -16.16
CA LYS A 338 23.07 -18.67 -17.04
C LYS A 338 24.17 -18.68 -18.11
N GLY A 339 25.14 -17.76 -18.08
CA GLY A 339 26.21 -17.65 -19.07
C GLY A 339 25.75 -17.21 -20.47
N MET A 340 24.53 -16.72 -20.62
CA MET A 340 23.94 -16.33 -21.92
C MET A 340 24.30 -14.87 -22.25
N TRP A 341 25.59 -14.60 -22.46
CA TRP A 341 26.16 -13.26 -22.58
C TRP A 341 25.59 -12.45 -23.75
N ASP A 342 25.33 -13.08 -24.91
CA ASP A 342 24.77 -12.43 -26.08
C ASP A 342 23.37 -11.87 -25.78
N LYS A 343 22.51 -12.69 -25.14
CA LYS A 343 21.16 -12.27 -24.74
C LYS A 343 21.18 -11.18 -23.67
N LYS A 344 22.14 -11.27 -22.73
CA LYS A 344 22.39 -10.20 -21.73
C LYS A 344 22.66 -8.88 -22.42
N MET A 345 23.58 -8.86 -23.40
CA MET A 345 23.94 -7.65 -24.11
C MET A 345 22.77 -7.06 -24.90
N LEU A 346 21.98 -7.90 -25.59
CA LEU A 346 20.78 -7.47 -26.30
C LEU A 346 19.77 -6.77 -25.37
N VAL A 347 19.52 -7.33 -24.19
CA VAL A 347 18.60 -6.74 -23.20
C VAL A 347 19.18 -5.45 -22.62
N ARG A 348 20.48 -5.40 -22.32
CA ARG A 348 21.17 -4.21 -21.79
C ARG A 348 21.13 -3.04 -22.79
N ASN A 349 21.29 -3.30 -24.06
CA ASN A 349 21.22 -2.27 -25.10
C ASN A 349 19.81 -1.65 -25.27
N GLN A 350 18.76 -2.32 -24.75
CA GLN A 350 17.40 -1.77 -24.74
C GLN A 350 17.15 -0.80 -23.58
N ILE A 351 18.08 -0.76 -22.59
CA ILE A 351 17.99 0.16 -21.45
C ILE A 351 18.49 1.55 -21.91
N LYS A 352 17.57 2.38 -22.41
CA LYS A 352 17.88 3.72 -22.92
C LYS A 352 17.74 4.83 -21.88
N GLN A 353 17.09 4.57 -20.74
CA GLN A 353 16.83 5.57 -19.71
C GLN A 353 17.61 5.28 -18.42
N ARG A 354 18.08 6.35 -17.76
CA ARG A 354 18.50 6.24 -16.36
C ARG A 354 17.28 5.86 -15.51
N ARG A 355 17.50 5.02 -14.50
CA ARG A 355 16.47 4.75 -13.49
C ARG A 355 16.10 6.07 -12.81
N ASP A 356 14.81 6.26 -12.54
CA ASP A 356 14.42 7.24 -11.54
C ASP A 356 15.10 6.86 -10.22
N PRO A 357 15.75 7.81 -9.58
CA PRO A 357 16.45 7.53 -8.33
C PRO A 357 15.44 7.04 -7.28
N GLY A 358 15.83 6.03 -6.51
CA GLY A 358 15.02 5.55 -5.39
C GLY A 358 14.78 6.68 -4.41
N CYS A 359 13.53 6.83 -3.96
CA CYS A 359 13.16 7.75 -2.91
C CYS A 359 12.98 6.97 -1.61
N SER A 360 13.53 7.48 -0.53
CA SER A 360 13.32 7.01 0.83
C SER A 360 12.86 8.17 1.70
N SER A 361 12.07 7.87 2.71
CA SER A 361 11.66 8.88 3.69
C SER A 361 12.08 8.45 5.09
N ILE A 362 12.42 9.44 5.92
CA ILE A 362 12.70 9.25 7.34
C ILE A 362 11.89 10.26 8.15
N GLU A 363 11.32 9.79 9.23
CA GLU A 363 10.64 10.62 10.21
C GLU A 363 11.67 11.14 11.22
N VAL A 364 11.72 12.46 11.41
CA VAL A 364 12.59 13.12 12.40
C VAL A 364 11.72 14.02 13.27
N GLY A 365 11.38 13.52 14.45
CA GLY A 365 10.32 14.11 15.27
C GLY A 365 8.98 14.03 14.54
N ILE A 366 8.36 15.17 14.27
CA ILE A 366 7.11 15.24 13.50
C ILE A 366 7.34 15.53 12.01
N ASP A 367 8.59 15.70 11.55
CA ASP A 367 8.92 16.02 10.15
C ASP A 367 9.29 14.77 9.37
N ILE A 368 8.71 14.63 8.18
CA ILE A 368 9.06 13.57 7.24
C ILE A 368 10.01 14.18 6.20
N LYS A 369 11.25 13.69 6.16
CA LYS A 369 12.26 14.08 5.19
C LYS A 369 12.35 13.02 4.09
N GLU A 370 12.23 13.46 2.85
CA GLU A 370 12.42 12.60 1.67
C GLU A 370 13.86 12.72 1.17
N PHE A 371 14.44 11.58 0.82
CA PHE A 371 15.76 11.48 0.24
C PHE A 371 15.66 10.77 -1.10
N VAL A 372 16.28 11.35 -2.11
CA VAL A 372 16.40 10.75 -3.42
C VAL A 372 17.83 10.23 -3.60
N ALA A 373 18.00 9.06 -4.20
CA ALA A 373 19.31 8.52 -4.44
C ALA A 373 20.16 9.51 -5.27
N ALA A 374 21.39 9.78 -4.80
CA ALA A 374 22.31 10.79 -5.35
C ALA A 374 21.83 12.25 -5.18
N ASP A 375 20.97 12.53 -4.22
CA ASP A 375 20.66 13.90 -3.81
C ASP A 375 21.85 14.44 -2.97
N ASP A 376 22.53 15.46 -3.49
CA ASP A 376 23.65 16.14 -2.85
C ASP A 376 23.28 17.52 -2.27
N GLN A 377 22.00 17.88 -2.33
CA GLN A 377 21.50 19.20 -1.94
C GLN A 377 21.10 19.33 -0.46
N HIS A 378 21.12 18.24 0.30
CA HIS A 378 20.73 18.29 1.71
C HIS A 378 21.79 19.05 2.55
N PRO A 379 21.42 20.00 3.42
CA PRO A 379 22.37 20.80 4.21
C PRO A 379 23.34 20.00 5.08
N CYS A 380 22.93 18.81 5.53
CA CYS A 380 23.74 17.90 6.37
C CYS A 380 24.45 16.80 5.55
N MET A 381 24.55 16.94 4.23
CA MET A 381 25.15 15.91 3.37
C MET A 381 26.57 15.47 3.79
N PRO A 382 27.50 16.40 4.13
CA PRO A 382 28.82 16.00 4.61
C PRO A 382 28.78 15.08 5.83
N GLN A 383 27.93 15.40 6.82
CA GLN A 383 27.77 14.60 8.04
C GLN A 383 27.12 13.23 7.75
N ILE A 384 26.15 13.18 6.83
CA ILE A 384 25.51 11.94 6.40
C ILE A 384 26.54 11.01 5.75
N TYR A 385 27.38 11.53 4.83
CA TYR A 385 28.43 10.72 4.20
C TYR A 385 29.49 10.26 5.20
N GLU A 386 29.88 11.09 6.16
CA GLU A 386 30.82 10.71 7.20
C GLU A 386 30.30 9.54 8.06
N ILE A 387 29.01 9.59 8.45
CA ILE A 387 28.35 8.50 9.19
C ILE A 387 28.25 7.24 8.34
N LEU A 388 27.85 7.34 7.07
CA LEU A 388 27.75 6.21 6.15
C LEU A 388 29.12 5.55 5.92
N ASP A 389 30.18 6.32 5.78
CA ASP A 389 31.54 5.80 5.61
C ASP A 389 32.01 5.10 6.90
N HIS A 390 31.71 5.66 8.06
CA HIS A 390 32.00 5.03 9.34
C HIS A 390 31.24 3.70 9.49
N LEU A 391 29.93 3.66 9.22
CA LEU A 391 29.11 2.44 9.24
C LEU A 391 29.66 1.40 8.27
N THR A 392 30.00 1.81 7.05
CA THR A 392 30.56 0.90 6.04
C THR A 392 31.88 0.27 6.48
N ARG A 393 32.77 1.06 7.11
CA ARG A 393 34.02 0.56 7.68
C ARG A 393 33.78 -0.42 8.83
N THR A 394 32.82 -0.11 9.72
CA THR A 394 32.45 -0.97 10.84
C THR A 394 31.87 -2.29 10.37
N MET A 395 30.98 -2.29 9.37
CA MET A 395 30.41 -3.51 8.78
C MET A 395 31.49 -4.38 8.11
N ARG A 396 32.41 -3.77 7.34
CA ARG A 396 33.53 -4.50 6.74
C ARG A 396 34.50 -5.09 7.78
N ALA A 397 34.71 -4.42 8.91
CA ALA A 397 35.53 -4.92 9.99
C ALA A 397 34.87 -6.12 10.71
N SER A 398 33.54 -6.10 10.89
CA SER A 398 32.79 -7.22 11.45
C SER A 398 32.75 -8.43 10.49
N ASP A 399 32.61 -8.21 9.18
CA ASP A 399 32.68 -9.31 8.18
C ASP A 399 34.04 -9.97 8.13
N SER A 400 35.12 -9.20 8.28
CA SER A 400 36.49 -9.73 8.36
C SER A 400 36.79 -10.48 9.68
N ALA A 401 36.08 -10.14 10.76
CA ALA A 401 36.21 -10.85 12.04
C ALA A 401 35.44 -12.18 12.07
N LEU A 402 34.41 -12.34 11.26
CA LEU A 402 33.63 -13.58 11.12
C LEU A 402 34.29 -14.59 10.14
N GLY A 403 35.30 -14.19 9.38
CA GLY A 403 35.96 -14.98 8.35
C GLY A 403 37.23 -15.72 8.79
N THR A 404 37.63 -15.70 10.07
CA THR A 404 38.93 -16.26 10.53
C THR A 404 38.84 -17.35 11.58
N ASP A 405 37.81 -18.20 11.60
CA ASP A 405 37.78 -19.39 12.43
C ASP A 405 37.32 -20.63 11.66
N THR A 406 38.17 -21.12 10.75
CA THR A 406 38.22 -22.53 10.40
C THR A 406 39.68 -22.97 10.44
N PRO A 407 40.13 -23.71 11.48
CA PRO A 407 41.41 -24.43 11.41
C PRO A 407 41.21 -25.57 10.43
N MET A 408 42.07 -25.63 9.42
CA MET A 408 42.31 -26.86 8.67
C MET A 408 43.01 -27.84 9.59
N GLU A 409 42.38 -28.97 9.91
CA GLU A 409 43.02 -30.29 10.13
C GLU A 409 42.38 -31.28 9.19
#